data_47eb5dbfa327981344306750fed98dbe
#
_entry.id   47eb5dbfa327981344306750fed98dbe
#
_cell.length_a   1.000
_cell.length_b   1.000
_cell.length_c   1.000
_cell.angle_alpha   90.00
_cell.angle_beta   90.00
_cell.angle_gamma   90.00
#
_symmetry.space_group_name_H-M   'P 1'
#
loop_
_entity.id
_entity.type
_entity.pdbx_description
1 polymer ?
#
loop_
_entity_poly.entity_id
_entity_poly.type
_entity_poly.pdbx_seq_one_letter_code
_entity_poly.pdbx_strand_id
1 'polypeptide(L)'
;MKLNAICIIKNEADIILETLNNALRFCDNIYVFDNDSTDGSWELICEKALNDDRVVIAAHTDEIYRNQFRNRVYNMFHDHFLQSDWWYILDADEMLIEDPRPMLIKAMQRDKNQMRVWQAQFYFTNVDLDAYDQENKALTVSERRRYYRINWREPRFFKNSPSKKWPENISGKVPPFCQKLYHPSPICRHYAERTPEQIKLRREIRLNNPYSFLHVKNKSDDDWLKRAEDCFYYQEGTKMSFPFTDRIVYYASQTKYWLIWRAKNVSLLKDEFVTKVIKFKKYAITNLYNYLS
;
A
#
# COMPACT_ATOMS: atom_id res chain seq x y z
N MET A 1 -2.02 -22.48 0.42
CA MET A 1 -2.12 -21.10 0.92
C MET A 1 -2.88 -20.28 -0.10
N LYS A 2 -4.05 -19.80 0.26
CA LYS A 2 -4.80 -18.82 -0.52
C LYS A 2 -4.38 -17.40 -0.12
N LEU A 3 -4.46 -16.47 -1.06
CA LEU A 3 -4.27 -15.05 -0.83
C LEU A 3 -5.57 -14.33 -1.19
N ASN A 4 -6.22 -13.74 -0.20
CA ASN A 4 -7.47 -13.01 -0.35
C ASN A 4 -7.20 -11.51 -0.21
N ALA A 5 -7.84 -10.67 -1.02
CA ALA A 5 -7.70 -9.22 -0.92
C ALA A 5 -8.98 -8.58 -0.36
N ILE A 6 -8.81 -7.49 0.38
CA ILE A 6 -9.87 -6.58 0.81
C ILE A 6 -9.66 -5.26 0.10
N CYS A 7 -10.62 -4.85 -0.74
CA CYS A 7 -10.56 -3.62 -1.51
C CYS A 7 -11.74 -2.72 -1.15
N ILE A 8 -11.47 -1.57 -0.50
CA ILE A 8 -12.48 -0.56 -0.21
C ILE A 8 -12.37 0.54 -1.27
N ILE A 9 -13.49 0.92 -1.88
CA ILE A 9 -13.53 1.80 -3.06
C ILE A 9 -14.41 3.02 -2.77
N LYS A 10 -14.00 4.17 -3.33
CA LYS A 10 -14.80 5.39 -3.42
C LYS A 10 -14.30 6.23 -4.60
N ASN A 11 -15.05 6.26 -5.70
CA ASN A 11 -14.76 7.08 -6.88
C ASN A 11 -13.36 6.84 -7.48
N GLU A 12 -13.15 5.64 -8.01
CA GLU A 12 -11.89 5.17 -8.58
C GLU A 12 -12.10 4.56 -10.00
N ALA A 13 -13.15 5.01 -10.74
CA ALA A 13 -13.52 4.44 -12.04
C ALA A 13 -12.38 4.47 -13.07
N ASP A 14 -11.50 5.46 -12.99
CA ASP A 14 -10.38 5.64 -13.90
C ASP A 14 -9.25 4.63 -13.73
N ILE A 15 -9.21 3.87 -12.60
CA ILE A 15 -8.08 2.99 -12.26
C ILE A 15 -8.51 1.62 -11.72
N ILE A 16 -9.73 1.47 -11.21
CA ILE A 16 -10.12 0.27 -10.46
C ILE A 16 -9.94 -1.02 -11.26
N LEU A 17 -10.24 -1.04 -12.55
CA LEU A 17 -10.08 -2.23 -13.37
C LEU A 17 -8.60 -2.62 -13.53
N GLU A 18 -7.68 -1.65 -13.66
CA GLU A 18 -6.23 -1.94 -13.68
C GLU A 18 -5.80 -2.58 -12.36
N THR A 19 -6.27 -2.04 -11.22
CA THR A 19 -5.96 -2.53 -9.89
C THR A 19 -6.47 -3.95 -9.67
N LEU A 20 -7.73 -4.22 -10.00
CA LEU A 20 -8.31 -5.56 -9.88
C LEU A 20 -7.59 -6.57 -10.78
N ASN A 21 -7.33 -6.22 -12.06
CA ASN A 21 -6.61 -7.09 -12.98
C ASN A 21 -5.18 -7.37 -12.53
N ASN A 22 -4.49 -6.40 -11.94
CA ASN A 22 -3.17 -6.61 -11.33
C ASN A 22 -3.25 -7.61 -10.15
N ALA A 23 -4.20 -7.43 -9.24
CA ALA A 23 -4.35 -8.27 -8.05
C ALA A 23 -4.81 -9.70 -8.39
N LEU A 24 -5.67 -9.88 -9.40
CA LEU A 24 -6.14 -11.18 -9.89
C LEU A 24 -5.02 -12.07 -10.45
N ARG A 25 -3.83 -11.54 -10.70
CA ARG A 25 -2.65 -12.33 -11.10
C ARG A 25 -2.15 -13.25 -9.99
N PHE A 26 -2.48 -12.95 -8.73
CA PHE A 26 -1.97 -13.67 -7.57
C PHE A 26 -2.96 -13.82 -6.41
N CYS A 27 -4.07 -13.09 -6.39
CA CYS A 27 -5.14 -13.27 -5.40
C CYS A 27 -6.12 -14.36 -5.85
N ASP A 28 -6.53 -15.20 -4.88
CA ASP A 28 -7.56 -16.21 -5.08
C ASP A 28 -8.96 -15.61 -5.02
N ASN A 29 -9.16 -14.59 -4.17
CA ASN A 29 -10.39 -13.79 -4.10
C ASN A 29 -10.07 -12.33 -3.81
N ILE A 30 -10.91 -11.43 -4.33
CA ILE A 30 -10.89 -10.00 -4.01
C ILE A 30 -12.28 -9.61 -3.51
N TYR A 31 -12.37 -9.29 -2.22
CA TYR A 31 -13.59 -8.82 -1.59
C TYR A 31 -13.68 -7.30 -1.72
N VAL A 32 -14.62 -6.84 -2.52
CA VAL A 32 -14.81 -5.44 -2.81
C VAL A 32 -15.93 -4.87 -1.95
N PHE A 33 -15.64 -3.75 -1.31
CA PHE A 33 -16.59 -2.97 -0.52
C PHE A 33 -16.66 -1.57 -1.15
N ASP A 34 -17.78 -1.25 -1.79
CA ASP A 34 -18.00 0.07 -2.36
C ASP A 34 -18.60 1.03 -1.33
N ASN A 35 -18.05 2.22 -1.24
CA ASN A 35 -18.49 3.26 -0.34
C ASN A 35 -19.30 4.33 -1.08
N ASP A 36 -20.37 3.92 -1.76
CA ASP A 36 -21.29 4.80 -2.49
C ASP A 36 -20.54 5.63 -3.56
N SER A 37 -19.90 4.94 -4.50
CA SER A 37 -19.25 5.57 -5.65
C SER A 37 -20.28 6.13 -6.63
N THR A 38 -20.00 7.30 -7.20
CA THR A 38 -20.90 8.04 -8.10
C THR A 38 -20.29 8.36 -9.45
N ASP A 39 -19.11 7.81 -9.74
CA ASP A 39 -18.30 8.08 -10.95
C ASP A 39 -18.32 6.92 -11.97
N GLY A 40 -19.13 5.89 -11.74
CA GLY A 40 -19.17 4.66 -12.54
C GLY A 40 -18.33 3.50 -11.97
N SER A 41 -17.62 3.71 -10.86
CA SER A 41 -16.83 2.65 -10.19
C SER A 41 -17.69 1.45 -9.83
N TRP A 42 -18.89 1.68 -9.29
CA TRP A 42 -19.80 0.62 -8.85
C TRP A 42 -20.24 -0.28 -10.01
N GLU A 43 -20.63 0.31 -11.14
CA GLU A 43 -21.05 -0.40 -12.35
C GLU A 43 -19.91 -1.26 -12.90
N LEU A 44 -18.69 -0.70 -12.96
CA LEU A 44 -17.50 -1.43 -13.42
C LEU A 44 -17.18 -2.65 -12.52
N ILE A 45 -17.35 -2.51 -11.20
CA ILE A 45 -17.12 -3.60 -10.25
C ILE A 45 -18.20 -4.67 -10.41
N CYS A 46 -19.47 -4.29 -10.53
CA CYS A 46 -20.58 -5.22 -10.74
C CYS A 46 -20.36 -6.03 -12.00
N GLU A 47 -20.01 -5.38 -13.12
CA GLU A 47 -19.68 -6.06 -14.38
C GLU A 47 -18.48 -6.99 -14.22
N LYS A 48 -17.41 -6.55 -13.54
CA LYS A 48 -16.23 -7.37 -13.29
C LYS A 48 -16.57 -8.62 -12.46
N ALA A 49 -17.40 -8.48 -11.42
CA ALA A 49 -17.82 -9.59 -10.55
C ALA A 49 -18.72 -10.61 -11.31
N LEU A 50 -19.51 -10.16 -12.28
CA LEU A 50 -20.29 -11.06 -13.14
C LEU A 50 -19.41 -11.88 -14.08
N ASN A 51 -18.24 -11.38 -14.45
CA ASN A 51 -17.33 -12.00 -15.41
C ASN A 51 -16.15 -12.77 -14.76
N ASP A 52 -15.90 -12.59 -13.45
CA ASP A 52 -14.82 -13.25 -12.72
C ASP A 52 -15.28 -13.50 -11.27
N ASP A 53 -15.62 -14.73 -10.95
CA ASP A 53 -16.13 -15.18 -9.63
C ASP A 53 -15.14 -15.00 -8.48
N ARG A 54 -13.89 -14.71 -8.78
CA ARG A 54 -12.90 -14.31 -7.76
C ARG A 54 -13.09 -12.88 -7.26
N VAL A 55 -13.86 -12.05 -7.97
CA VAL A 55 -14.24 -10.71 -7.51
C VAL A 55 -15.60 -10.81 -6.82
N VAL A 56 -15.59 -10.66 -5.50
CA VAL A 56 -16.76 -10.83 -4.64
C VAL A 56 -17.20 -9.47 -4.11
N ILE A 57 -18.44 -9.08 -4.38
CA ILE A 57 -19.03 -7.88 -3.79
C ILE A 57 -19.35 -8.18 -2.33
N ALA A 58 -18.58 -7.59 -1.41
CA ALA A 58 -18.76 -7.77 0.03
C ALA A 58 -19.88 -6.88 0.59
N ALA A 59 -19.90 -5.60 0.17
CA ALA A 59 -20.94 -4.64 0.57
C ALA A 59 -20.90 -3.39 -0.33
N HIS A 60 -21.99 -2.62 -0.22
CA HIS A 60 -22.15 -1.26 -0.73
C HIS A 60 -22.80 -0.41 0.37
N THR A 61 -22.29 0.79 0.66
CA THR A 61 -22.79 1.64 1.76
C THR A 61 -22.51 3.11 1.54
N ASP A 62 -23.44 3.96 1.95
CA ASP A 62 -23.34 5.42 2.03
C ASP A 62 -22.74 5.95 3.35
N GLU A 63 -22.36 5.04 4.27
CA GLU A 63 -21.73 5.45 5.53
C GLU A 63 -20.44 6.24 5.25
N ILE A 64 -20.15 7.23 6.12
CA ILE A 64 -18.89 7.98 6.03
C ILE A 64 -17.69 7.03 6.12
N TYR A 65 -16.76 7.13 5.17
CA TYR A 65 -15.58 6.26 5.09
C TYR A 65 -14.77 6.26 6.39
N ARG A 66 -14.42 5.06 6.83
CA ARG A 66 -13.50 4.81 7.94
C ARG A 66 -12.69 3.53 7.70
N ASN A 67 -11.49 3.49 8.24
CA ASN A 67 -10.59 2.33 8.07
C ASN A 67 -11.19 1.00 8.55
N GLN A 68 -12.15 1.06 9.47
CA GLN A 68 -12.84 -0.10 10.04
C GLN A 68 -13.71 -0.86 9.02
N PHE A 69 -13.99 -0.32 7.83
CA PHE A 69 -14.63 -1.10 6.77
C PHE A 69 -13.82 -2.35 6.38
N ARG A 70 -12.49 -2.27 6.49
CA ARG A 70 -11.61 -3.44 6.30
C ARG A 70 -11.87 -4.53 7.35
N ASN A 71 -12.14 -4.13 8.59
CA ASN A 71 -12.46 -5.04 9.68
C ASN A 71 -13.76 -5.77 9.41
N ARG A 72 -14.80 -5.06 8.92
CA ARG A 72 -16.09 -5.64 8.55
C ARG A 72 -15.91 -6.72 7.49
N VAL A 73 -15.23 -6.39 6.38
CA VAL A 73 -14.98 -7.38 5.31
C VAL A 73 -14.21 -8.59 5.83
N TYR A 74 -13.14 -8.38 6.59
CA TYR A 74 -12.41 -9.49 7.21
C TYR A 74 -13.34 -10.36 8.07
N ASN A 75 -14.15 -9.74 8.94
CA ASN A 75 -15.03 -10.44 9.86
C ASN A 75 -16.18 -11.19 9.17
N MET A 76 -16.54 -10.82 7.95
CA MET A 76 -17.56 -11.54 7.15
C MET A 76 -17.03 -12.86 6.58
N PHE A 77 -15.72 -12.99 6.33
CA PHE A 77 -15.18 -14.08 5.53
C PHE A 77 -14.02 -14.86 6.17
N HIS A 78 -13.42 -14.37 7.29
CA HIS A 78 -12.18 -14.93 7.83
C HIS A 78 -12.28 -16.40 8.27
N ASP A 79 -13.44 -16.84 8.69
CA ASP A 79 -13.70 -18.22 9.16
C ASP A 79 -13.90 -19.22 8.00
N HIS A 80 -14.07 -18.74 6.77
CA HIS A 80 -14.09 -19.57 5.56
C HIS A 80 -12.69 -20.01 5.11
N PHE A 81 -11.62 -19.46 5.71
CA PHE A 81 -10.24 -19.67 5.29
C PHE A 81 -9.38 -20.31 6.37
N LEU A 82 -8.34 -21.01 5.93
CA LEU A 82 -7.42 -21.69 6.82
C LEU A 82 -6.48 -20.70 7.53
N GLN A 83 -5.92 -21.13 8.66
CA GLN A 83 -4.89 -20.34 9.35
C GLN A 83 -3.59 -20.19 8.53
N SER A 84 -3.38 -20.99 7.49
CA SER A 84 -2.26 -20.85 6.55
C SER A 84 -2.50 -19.81 5.48
N ASP A 85 -3.72 -19.30 5.32
CA ASP A 85 -4.06 -18.34 4.28
C ASP A 85 -3.71 -16.91 4.70
N TRP A 86 -3.67 -16.00 3.72
CA TRP A 86 -3.27 -14.62 3.92
C TRP A 86 -4.30 -13.66 3.36
N TRP A 87 -4.30 -12.47 3.94
CA TRP A 87 -5.06 -11.32 3.49
C TRP A 87 -4.15 -10.22 2.98
N TYR A 88 -4.59 -9.55 1.93
CA TYR A 88 -3.98 -8.38 1.34
C TYR A 88 -4.92 -7.19 1.46
N ILE A 89 -4.49 -6.10 2.08
CA ILE A 89 -5.19 -4.82 2.04
C ILE A 89 -4.82 -4.15 0.73
N LEU A 90 -5.75 -4.18 -0.21
CA LEU A 90 -5.63 -3.62 -1.54
C LEU A 90 -6.35 -2.27 -1.56
N ASP A 91 -5.60 -1.16 -1.59
CA ASP A 91 -6.21 0.14 -1.88
C ASP A 91 -6.50 0.21 -3.40
N ALA A 92 -7.59 0.86 -3.79
CA ALA A 92 -8.13 0.83 -5.15
C ALA A 92 -7.22 1.43 -6.25
N ASP A 93 -6.16 2.11 -5.83
CA ASP A 93 -5.16 2.77 -6.65
C ASP A 93 -3.74 2.18 -6.46
N GLU A 94 -3.66 0.91 -5.98
CA GLU A 94 -2.40 0.23 -5.68
C GLU A 94 -2.19 -1.03 -6.54
N MET A 95 -0.99 -1.21 -7.09
CA MET A 95 -0.63 -2.35 -7.93
C MET A 95 0.72 -2.91 -7.55
N LEU A 96 0.80 -4.21 -7.21
CA LEU A 96 2.08 -4.86 -6.96
C LEU A 96 2.85 -5.10 -8.26
N ILE A 97 4.16 -4.95 -8.18
CA ILE A 97 5.05 -5.22 -9.32
C ILE A 97 5.23 -6.73 -9.50
N GLU A 98 5.35 -7.46 -8.40
CA GLU A 98 5.67 -8.90 -8.37
C GLU A 98 4.65 -9.69 -7.55
N ASP A 99 4.56 -10.99 -7.80
CA ASP A 99 3.76 -11.91 -6.99
C ASP A 99 4.31 -11.98 -5.55
N PRO A 100 3.51 -11.62 -4.53
CA PRO A 100 3.95 -11.62 -3.14
C PRO A 100 4.01 -13.04 -2.52
N ARG A 101 3.37 -14.06 -3.13
CA ARG A 101 3.22 -15.40 -2.55
C ARG A 101 4.55 -16.07 -2.17
N PRO A 102 5.64 -15.99 -2.98
CA PRO A 102 6.93 -16.53 -2.56
C PRO A 102 7.48 -15.90 -1.27
N MET A 103 7.24 -14.59 -1.06
CA MET A 103 7.64 -13.92 0.18
C MET A 103 6.75 -14.31 1.36
N LEU A 104 5.44 -14.48 1.14
CA LEU A 104 4.49 -14.92 2.17
C LEU A 104 4.79 -16.34 2.64
N ILE A 105 5.15 -17.24 1.74
CA ILE A 105 5.59 -18.62 2.09
C ILE A 105 6.85 -18.56 2.99
N LYS A 106 7.83 -17.75 2.63
CA LYS A 106 9.04 -17.56 3.47
C LYS A 106 8.71 -16.91 4.82
N ALA A 107 7.71 -16.02 4.87
CA ALA A 107 7.23 -15.44 6.12
C ALA A 107 6.64 -16.51 7.03
N MET A 108 5.79 -17.40 6.49
CA MET A 108 5.20 -18.54 7.24
C MET A 108 6.26 -19.47 7.80
N GLN A 109 7.26 -19.85 6.98
CA GLN A 109 8.38 -20.70 7.42
C GLN A 109 9.19 -20.12 8.59
N ARG A 110 9.11 -18.79 8.79
CA ARG A 110 9.77 -18.04 9.86
C ARG A 110 8.81 -17.63 10.99
N ASP A 111 7.64 -18.23 11.08
CA ASP A 111 6.59 -17.89 12.05
C ASP A 111 6.26 -16.38 12.05
N LYS A 112 6.14 -15.78 10.88
CA LYS A 112 5.71 -14.40 10.70
C LYS A 112 4.26 -14.36 10.24
N ASN A 113 3.54 -13.30 10.64
CA ASN A 113 2.11 -13.15 10.35
C ASN A 113 1.74 -11.77 9.81
N GLN A 114 2.74 -10.95 9.47
CA GLN A 114 2.55 -9.63 8.87
C GLN A 114 3.68 -9.35 7.87
N MET A 115 3.35 -8.69 6.74
CA MET A 115 4.34 -8.16 5.81
C MET A 115 3.92 -6.76 5.34
N ARG A 116 4.92 -5.90 5.11
CA ARG A 116 4.75 -4.55 4.56
C ARG A 116 5.06 -4.54 3.07
N VAL A 117 4.60 -3.50 2.38
CA VAL A 117 5.03 -3.16 1.03
C VAL A 117 5.81 -1.85 1.03
N TRP A 118 6.72 -1.67 0.08
CA TRP A 118 7.28 -0.38 -0.25
C TRP A 118 6.29 0.38 -1.12
N GLN A 119 5.96 1.61 -0.74
CA GLN A 119 5.07 2.48 -1.50
C GLN A 119 5.90 3.30 -2.49
N ALA A 120 5.78 2.95 -3.77
CA ALA A 120 6.24 3.76 -4.87
C ALA A 120 5.08 4.70 -5.26
N GLN A 121 5.08 5.89 -4.68
CA GLN A 121 4.09 6.92 -4.96
C GLN A 121 4.32 7.50 -6.35
N PHE A 122 3.36 7.32 -7.24
CA PHE A 122 3.31 7.95 -8.55
C PHE A 122 2.62 9.32 -8.44
N TYR A 123 3.18 10.30 -9.12
CA TYR A 123 2.76 11.68 -9.05
C TYR A 123 2.27 12.18 -10.39
N PHE A 124 1.32 13.10 -10.35
CA PHE A 124 1.05 14.03 -11.43
C PHE A 124 2.08 15.15 -11.34
N THR A 125 2.86 15.37 -12.40
CA THR A 125 4.01 16.29 -12.39
C THR A 125 3.77 17.50 -13.29
N ASN A 126 4.67 18.50 -13.24
CA ASN A 126 4.65 19.63 -14.16
C ASN A 126 4.70 19.18 -15.63
N VAL A 127 5.46 18.11 -15.95
CA VAL A 127 5.50 17.54 -17.31
C VAL A 127 4.16 16.96 -17.72
N ASP A 128 3.47 16.29 -16.80
CA ASP A 128 2.11 15.77 -17.04
C ASP A 128 1.11 16.92 -17.24
N LEU A 129 1.24 18.01 -16.49
CA LEU A 129 0.39 19.21 -16.61
C LEU A 129 0.56 19.89 -17.97
N ASP A 130 1.80 20.08 -18.41
CA ASP A 130 2.11 20.71 -19.69
C ASP A 130 1.54 19.94 -20.90
N ALA A 131 1.43 18.60 -20.77
CA ALA A 131 0.91 17.72 -21.80
C ALA A 131 -0.58 17.35 -21.62
N TYR A 132 -1.24 17.82 -20.55
CA TYR A 132 -2.52 17.28 -20.07
C TYR A 132 -3.66 17.38 -21.08
N ASP A 133 -3.78 18.52 -21.77
CA ASP A 133 -4.85 18.75 -22.78
C ASP A 133 -4.68 17.88 -24.02
N GLN A 134 -3.46 17.44 -24.30
CA GLN A 134 -3.12 16.58 -25.44
C GLN A 134 -2.95 15.12 -25.05
N GLU A 135 -3.18 14.78 -23.77
CA GLU A 135 -2.98 13.44 -23.25
C GLU A 135 -3.91 12.42 -23.91
N ASN A 136 -3.35 11.30 -24.36
CA ASN A 136 -4.15 10.20 -24.88
C ASN A 136 -4.93 9.50 -23.74
N LYS A 137 -6.19 9.86 -23.57
CA LYS A 137 -7.08 9.32 -22.53
C LYS A 137 -7.47 7.86 -22.75
N ALA A 138 -7.15 7.27 -23.91
CA ALA A 138 -7.33 5.83 -24.13
C ALA A 138 -6.24 4.97 -23.45
N LEU A 139 -5.12 5.58 -23.07
CA LEU A 139 -4.10 4.91 -22.26
C LEU A 139 -4.55 4.79 -20.82
N THR A 140 -4.14 3.70 -20.17
CA THR A 140 -4.38 3.46 -18.75
C THR A 140 -3.67 4.48 -17.86
N VAL A 141 -4.09 4.60 -16.60
CA VAL A 141 -3.41 5.47 -15.63
C VAL A 141 -1.95 5.07 -15.46
N SER A 142 -1.66 3.78 -15.40
CA SER A 142 -0.30 3.27 -15.23
C SER A 142 0.60 3.53 -16.45
N GLU A 143 0.04 3.69 -17.64
CA GLU A 143 0.77 4.08 -18.85
C GLU A 143 1.02 5.59 -18.92
N ARG A 144 0.16 6.41 -18.37
CA ARG A 144 0.26 7.87 -18.37
C ARG A 144 1.12 8.42 -17.24
N ARG A 145 0.98 7.90 -16.00
CA ARG A 145 1.69 8.38 -14.80
C ARG A 145 2.96 7.57 -14.61
N ARG A 146 4.12 8.18 -14.91
CA ARG A 146 5.42 7.50 -14.97
C ARG A 146 6.42 8.01 -13.93
N TYR A 147 6.16 9.15 -13.29
CA TYR A 147 7.07 9.75 -12.34
C TYR A 147 6.74 9.32 -10.91
N TYR A 148 7.74 8.79 -10.19
CA TYR A 148 7.51 8.22 -8.87
C TYR A 148 8.64 8.52 -7.89
N ARG A 149 8.32 8.36 -6.59
CA ARG A 149 9.30 8.27 -5.49
C ARG A 149 8.90 7.11 -4.57
N ILE A 150 9.90 6.44 -3.97
CA ILE A 150 9.64 5.43 -2.95
C ILE A 150 9.88 6.08 -1.60
N ASN A 151 8.80 6.34 -0.85
CA ASN A 151 8.86 7.19 0.34
C ASN A 151 8.75 6.43 1.66
N TRP A 152 7.87 5.43 1.75
CA TRP A 152 7.59 4.76 3.02
C TRP A 152 7.20 3.30 2.83
N ARG A 153 7.02 2.60 3.95
CA ARG A 153 6.48 1.23 3.96
C ARG A 153 5.20 1.15 4.78
N GLU A 154 4.22 0.44 4.24
CA GLU A 154 2.95 0.19 4.92
C GLU A 154 2.66 -1.30 5.12
N PRO A 155 2.02 -1.69 6.23
CA PRO A 155 1.45 -3.02 6.39
C PRO A 155 0.34 -3.22 5.35
N ARG A 156 0.47 -4.29 4.56
CA ARG A 156 -0.53 -4.67 3.55
C ARG A 156 -0.93 -6.13 3.65
N PHE A 157 -0.07 -6.99 4.15
CA PHE A 157 -0.35 -8.41 4.26
C PHE A 157 -0.40 -8.86 5.70
N PHE A 158 -1.39 -9.71 6.01
CA PHE A 158 -1.50 -10.37 7.30
C PHE A 158 -2.06 -11.79 7.15
N LYS A 159 -1.62 -12.66 8.06
CA LYS A 159 -2.02 -14.06 8.09
C LYS A 159 -3.43 -14.20 8.65
N ASN A 160 -4.23 -15.07 8.05
CA ASN A 160 -5.58 -15.35 8.53
C ASN A 160 -5.59 -15.95 9.95
N SER A 161 -6.68 -15.75 10.67
CA SER A 161 -7.00 -16.40 11.93
C SER A 161 -8.49 -16.72 11.97
N PRO A 162 -8.89 -17.98 11.67
CA PRO A 162 -10.31 -18.37 11.60
C PRO A 162 -11.07 -18.14 12.91
N SER A 163 -10.37 -18.19 14.04
CA SER A 163 -10.96 -18.06 15.37
C SER A 163 -10.95 -16.63 15.94
N LYS A 164 -10.41 -15.64 15.22
CA LYS A 164 -10.22 -14.28 15.75
C LYS A 164 -10.86 -13.23 14.83
N LYS A 165 -11.82 -12.51 15.35
CA LYS A 165 -12.36 -11.32 14.70
C LYS A 165 -11.38 -10.13 14.80
N TRP A 166 -11.39 -9.29 13.79
CA TRP A 166 -10.73 -7.98 13.85
C TRP A 166 -11.64 -7.01 14.60
N PRO A 167 -11.27 -6.47 15.78
CA PRO A 167 -12.14 -5.61 16.57
C PRO A 167 -12.59 -4.37 15.79
N GLU A 168 -13.87 -4.11 15.75
CA GLU A 168 -14.46 -3.01 14.97
C GLU A 168 -14.14 -1.62 15.50
N ASN A 169 -13.81 -1.51 16.79
CA ASN A 169 -13.41 -0.25 17.42
C ASN A 169 -11.93 0.11 17.20
N ILE A 170 -11.14 -0.77 16.58
CA ILE A 170 -9.71 -0.54 16.33
C ILE A 170 -9.50 -0.06 14.90
N SER A 171 -9.02 1.18 14.75
CA SER A 171 -8.54 1.70 13.48
C SER A 171 -7.09 1.29 13.28
N GLY A 172 -6.84 0.33 12.36
CA GLY A 172 -5.51 -0.17 12.05
C GLY A 172 -5.38 -0.54 10.58
N LYS A 173 -4.14 -0.66 10.11
CA LYS A 173 -3.86 -1.13 8.74
C LYS A 173 -3.95 -2.66 8.64
N VAL A 174 -3.79 -3.37 9.76
CA VAL A 174 -3.89 -4.84 9.88
C VAL A 174 -4.44 -5.19 11.26
N PRO A 175 -4.96 -6.41 11.47
CA PRO A 175 -5.48 -6.84 12.77
C PRO A 175 -4.42 -6.76 13.89
N PRO A 176 -4.80 -6.38 15.13
CA PRO A 176 -3.86 -6.21 16.24
C PRO A 176 -3.18 -7.51 16.69
N PHE A 177 -3.71 -8.66 16.33
CA PHE A 177 -3.08 -9.96 16.60
C PHE A 177 -2.00 -10.36 15.58
N CYS A 178 -1.80 -9.57 14.49
CA CYS A 178 -0.79 -9.79 13.46
C CYS A 178 0.40 -8.83 13.66
N GLN A 179 1.31 -9.14 14.61
CA GLN A 179 2.43 -8.26 14.96
C GLN A 179 3.81 -8.83 14.63
N LYS A 180 3.89 -10.10 14.20
CA LYS A 180 5.16 -10.75 13.86
C LYS A 180 5.56 -10.39 12.43
N LEU A 181 6.25 -9.28 12.28
CA LEU A 181 6.61 -8.71 10.96
C LEU A 181 7.67 -9.55 10.23
N TYR A 182 7.43 -9.85 8.96
CA TYR A 182 8.41 -10.28 7.97
C TYR A 182 8.96 -9.05 7.23
N HIS A 183 10.28 -8.93 7.16
CA HIS A 183 10.91 -7.68 6.76
C HIS A 183 11.14 -7.48 5.27
N PRO A 184 11.46 -8.51 4.46
CA PRO A 184 11.40 -8.39 3.01
C PRO A 184 10.02 -7.88 2.59
N SER A 185 9.99 -6.92 1.67
CA SER A 185 8.77 -6.21 1.29
C SER A 185 8.74 -6.05 -0.21
N PRO A 186 7.69 -6.48 -0.91
CA PRO A 186 7.51 -6.18 -2.32
C PRO A 186 7.28 -4.68 -2.52
N ILE A 187 7.42 -4.22 -3.76
CA ILE A 187 7.12 -2.84 -4.14
C ILE A 187 5.68 -2.78 -4.65
N CYS A 188 4.95 -1.77 -4.18
CA CYS A 188 3.60 -1.43 -4.61
C CYS A 188 3.62 -0.08 -5.31
N ARG A 189 3.13 -0.01 -6.54
CA ARG A 189 2.87 1.22 -7.27
C ARG A 189 1.58 1.82 -6.74
N HIS A 190 1.61 3.07 -6.31
CA HIS A 190 0.47 3.76 -5.72
C HIS A 190 0.17 5.03 -6.52
N TYR A 191 -0.98 5.07 -7.18
CA TYR A 191 -1.42 6.11 -8.11
C TYR A 191 -2.44 7.06 -7.45
N ALA A 192 -2.06 7.69 -6.34
CA ALA A 192 -2.95 8.55 -5.56
C ALA A 192 -3.25 9.91 -6.22
N GLU A 193 -2.39 10.35 -7.14
CA GLU A 193 -2.44 11.67 -7.78
C GLU A 193 -2.42 11.47 -9.30
N ARG A 194 -3.60 11.43 -9.95
CA ARG A 194 -3.74 10.99 -11.34
C ARG A 194 -4.11 12.09 -12.33
N THR A 195 -5.05 12.97 -11.95
CA THR A 195 -5.44 14.15 -12.72
C THR A 195 -5.75 15.32 -11.77
N PRO A 196 -5.71 16.58 -12.25
CA PRO A 196 -6.06 17.73 -11.43
C PRO A 196 -7.45 17.61 -10.80
N GLU A 197 -8.46 17.14 -11.58
CA GLU A 197 -9.83 17.02 -11.13
C GLU A 197 -9.96 15.94 -10.05
N GLN A 198 -9.33 14.77 -10.26
CA GLN A 198 -9.34 13.67 -9.29
C GLN A 198 -8.63 14.08 -7.98
N ILE A 199 -7.51 14.78 -8.07
CA ILE A 199 -6.77 15.28 -6.91
C ILE A 199 -7.64 16.25 -6.10
N LYS A 200 -8.31 17.19 -6.78
CA LYS A 200 -9.23 18.15 -6.14
C LYS A 200 -10.41 17.45 -5.47
N LEU A 201 -11.11 16.55 -6.18
CA LEU A 201 -12.24 15.80 -5.64
C LEU A 201 -11.82 14.96 -4.42
N ARG A 202 -10.70 14.23 -4.52
CA ARG A 202 -10.18 13.42 -3.40
C ARG A 202 -9.83 14.26 -2.19
N ARG A 203 -9.33 15.48 -2.40
CA ARG A 203 -9.05 16.43 -1.33
C ARG A 203 -10.34 16.91 -0.66
N GLU A 204 -11.34 17.30 -1.42
CA GLU A 204 -12.65 17.72 -0.90
C GLU A 204 -13.30 16.63 -0.05
N ILE A 205 -13.33 15.39 -0.54
CA ILE A 205 -13.85 14.22 0.20
C ILE A 205 -13.09 14.06 1.54
N ARG A 206 -11.76 14.19 1.52
CA ARG A 206 -10.94 14.02 2.74
C ARG A 206 -11.10 15.18 3.74
N LEU A 207 -11.26 16.41 3.27
CA LEU A 207 -11.49 17.56 4.15
C LEU A 207 -12.83 17.46 4.86
N ASN A 208 -13.86 16.96 4.18
CA ASN A 208 -15.19 16.78 4.72
C ASN A 208 -15.36 15.51 5.57
N ASN A 209 -14.39 14.61 5.56
CA ASN A 209 -14.44 13.38 6.34
C ASN A 209 -13.91 13.63 7.78
N PRO A 210 -14.75 13.47 8.84
CA PRO A 210 -14.34 13.69 10.22
C PRO A 210 -13.26 12.69 10.69
N TYR A 211 -13.16 11.53 10.04
CA TYR A 211 -12.17 10.49 10.37
C TYR A 211 -10.83 10.65 9.61
N SER A 212 -10.68 11.69 8.78
CA SER A 212 -9.42 11.97 8.08
C SER A 212 -8.34 12.45 9.04
N PHE A 213 -7.09 12.04 8.78
CA PHE A 213 -5.95 12.45 9.57
C PHE A 213 -5.64 13.95 9.39
N LEU A 214 -5.20 14.61 10.48
CA LEU A 214 -4.86 16.05 10.49
C LEU A 214 -3.84 16.44 9.42
N HIS A 215 -2.83 15.59 9.14
CA HIS A 215 -1.82 15.91 8.13
C HIS A 215 -2.38 16.02 6.70
N VAL A 216 -3.52 15.38 6.42
CA VAL A 216 -4.23 15.50 5.15
C VAL A 216 -4.96 16.85 5.04
N LYS A 217 -5.44 17.36 6.19
CA LYS A 217 -6.15 18.63 6.27
C LYS A 217 -5.23 19.86 6.16
N ASN A 218 -3.95 19.68 6.47
CA ASN A 218 -2.97 20.78 6.54
C ASN A 218 -2.12 20.96 5.26
N LYS A 219 -2.37 20.16 4.20
CA LYS A 219 -1.69 20.38 2.91
C LYS A 219 -2.24 21.62 2.23
N SER A 220 -1.35 22.48 1.71
CA SER A 220 -1.73 23.63 0.86
C SER A 220 -2.33 23.16 -0.47
N ASP A 221 -3.06 24.07 -1.14
CA ASP A 221 -3.66 23.78 -2.45
C ASP A 221 -2.63 23.54 -3.54
N ASP A 222 -1.42 24.06 -3.38
CA ASP A 222 -0.34 24.01 -4.37
C ASP A 222 0.63 22.82 -4.17
N ASP A 223 0.52 22.07 -3.05
CA ASP A 223 1.46 20.99 -2.71
C ASP A 223 1.27 19.69 -3.52
N TRP A 224 0.26 19.63 -4.39
CA TRP A 224 -0.04 18.42 -5.16
C TRP A 224 0.82 18.28 -6.42
N LEU A 225 1.22 19.38 -7.04
CA LEU A 225 2.04 19.37 -8.26
C LEU A 225 3.50 19.10 -7.89
N LYS A 226 4.05 18.01 -8.41
CA LYS A 226 5.47 17.67 -8.21
C LYS A 226 6.29 18.05 -9.43
N ARG A 227 7.58 18.33 -9.20
CA ARG A 227 8.54 18.56 -10.27
C ARG A 227 9.06 17.20 -10.76
N ALA A 228 9.03 16.98 -12.07
CA ALA A 228 9.46 15.71 -12.66
C ALA A 228 10.95 15.42 -12.38
N GLU A 229 11.79 16.47 -12.29
CA GLU A 229 13.22 16.36 -11.97
C GLU A 229 13.49 15.87 -10.54
N ASP A 230 12.52 15.99 -9.64
CA ASP A 230 12.60 15.46 -8.27
C ASP A 230 12.15 13.99 -8.17
N CYS A 231 11.71 13.39 -9.27
CA CYS A 231 11.16 12.06 -9.34
C CYS A 231 12.02 11.12 -10.20
N PHE A 232 11.84 9.82 -9.99
CA PHE A 232 12.34 8.82 -10.94
C PHE A 232 11.31 8.59 -12.03
N TYR A 233 11.76 8.29 -13.23
CA TYR A 233 10.90 7.88 -14.33
C TYR A 233 10.81 6.34 -14.36
N TYR A 234 9.59 5.81 -14.45
CA TYR A 234 9.35 4.38 -14.56
C TYR A 234 9.14 3.96 -16.02
N GLN A 235 9.89 2.98 -16.45
CA GLN A 235 9.67 2.28 -17.71
C GLN A 235 9.26 0.83 -17.42
N GLU A 236 8.22 0.35 -18.06
CA GLU A 236 7.71 -1.01 -17.89
C GLU A 236 8.82 -2.04 -18.11
N GLY A 237 8.86 -3.08 -17.28
CA GLY A 237 9.89 -4.12 -17.33
C GLY A 237 11.24 -3.73 -16.72
N THR A 238 11.43 -2.47 -16.28
CA THR A 238 12.66 -2.05 -15.60
C THR A 238 12.58 -2.19 -14.10
N LYS A 239 13.73 -2.31 -13.44
CA LYS A 239 13.79 -2.25 -11.97
C LYS A 239 13.54 -0.82 -11.49
N MET A 240 12.69 -0.67 -10.51
CA MET A 240 12.46 0.63 -9.87
C MET A 240 13.71 1.09 -9.11
N SER A 241 14.02 2.39 -9.25
CA SER A 241 15.14 3.03 -8.58
C SER A 241 14.71 3.55 -7.22
N PHE A 242 15.60 3.42 -6.24
CA PHE A 242 15.48 4.07 -4.94
C PHE A 242 16.40 5.28 -4.88
N PRO A 243 16.03 6.38 -4.21
CA PRO A 243 16.98 7.42 -3.86
C PRO A 243 18.19 6.81 -3.14
N PHE A 244 19.36 7.39 -3.31
CA PHE A 244 20.60 6.86 -2.68
C PHE A 244 20.45 6.73 -1.16
N THR A 245 19.84 7.73 -0.51
CA THR A 245 19.50 7.73 0.91
C THR A 245 18.56 6.59 1.29
N ASP A 246 17.54 6.32 0.45
CA ASP A 246 16.55 5.27 0.71
C ASP A 246 17.10 3.89 0.39
N ARG A 247 18.06 3.76 -0.55
CA ARG A 247 18.86 2.52 -0.71
C ARG A 247 19.61 2.18 0.56
N ILE A 248 20.25 3.15 1.20
CA ILE A 248 20.93 2.94 2.48
C ILE A 248 19.92 2.53 3.54
N VAL A 249 18.77 3.17 3.61
CA VAL A 249 17.69 2.81 4.56
C VAL A 249 17.10 1.44 4.22
N TYR A 250 16.90 1.12 2.95
CA TYR A 250 16.45 -0.20 2.49
C TYR A 250 17.45 -1.29 2.89
N TYR A 251 18.71 -1.18 2.49
CA TYR A 251 19.74 -2.17 2.83
C TYR A 251 20.02 -2.20 4.33
N ALA A 252 20.04 -1.05 5.00
CA ALA A 252 20.22 -1.00 6.45
C ALA A 252 19.02 -1.57 7.23
N SER A 253 17.80 -1.45 6.73
CA SER A 253 16.64 -2.12 7.32
C SER A 253 16.75 -3.63 7.17
N GLN A 254 17.17 -4.13 6.00
CA GLN A 254 17.43 -5.55 5.76
C GLN A 254 18.56 -6.08 6.66
N THR A 255 19.67 -5.31 6.77
CA THR A 255 20.83 -5.67 7.58
C THR A 255 20.57 -5.57 9.08
N LYS A 256 19.81 -4.55 9.52
CA LYS A 256 19.42 -4.37 10.93
C LYS A 256 18.66 -5.58 11.47
N TYR A 257 17.79 -6.19 10.67
CA TYR A 257 17.03 -7.37 11.08
C TYR A 257 17.88 -8.61 11.11
N TRP A 258 18.82 -8.77 10.18
CA TRP A 258 19.79 -9.84 10.21
C TRP A 258 20.68 -9.72 11.46
N LEU A 259 21.17 -8.52 11.78
CA LEU A 259 21.97 -8.26 12.98
C LEU A 259 21.17 -8.44 14.28
N ILE A 260 19.91 -7.97 14.36
CA ILE A 260 19.05 -8.16 15.53
C ILE A 260 18.67 -9.64 15.69
N TRP A 261 18.36 -10.32 14.58
CA TRP A 261 18.09 -11.76 14.61
C TRP A 261 19.31 -12.54 15.08
N ARG A 262 20.49 -12.20 14.57
CA ARG A 262 21.76 -12.83 14.98
C ARG A 262 22.12 -12.51 16.44
N ALA A 263 21.87 -11.29 16.89
CA ALA A 263 22.08 -10.87 18.27
C ALA A 263 21.12 -11.52 19.27
N LYS A 264 19.85 -11.76 18.88
CA LYS A 264 18.86 -12.47 19.71
C LYS A 264 19.12 -13.97 19.78
N ASN A 265 19.75 -14.55 18.77
CA ASN A 265 20.11 -15.98 18.76
C ASN A 265 21.51 -16.27 19.32
N VAL A 266 22.32 -15.23 19.53
CA VAL A 266 23.58 -15.29 20.29
C VAL A 266 23.35 -14.52 21.56
N SER A 267 23.13 -15.20 22.65
CA SER A 267 22.70 -14.71 23.98
C SER A 267 23.66 -13.70 24.68
N LEU A 268 24.32 -12.82 23.94
CA LEU A 268 25.45 -12.00 24.40
C LEU A 268 25.27 -10.49 24.22
N LEU A 269 24.13 -9.98 23.74
CA LEU A 269 23.98 -8.53 23.56
C LEU A 269 22.84 -7.97 24.43
N LYS A 270 23.24 -7.24 25.48
CA LYS A 270 22.34 -6.43 26.33
C LYS A 270 21.67 -5.34 25.48
N ASP A 271 20.43 -4.97 25.85
CA ASP A 271 19.61 -3.92 25.20
C ASP A 271 20.35 -2.59 24.98
N GLU A 272 21.37 -2.33 25.79
CA GLU A 272 22.23 -1.15 25.73
C GLU A 272 23.08 -1.06 24.43
N PHE A 273 23.56 -2.18 23.90
CA PHE A 273 24.31 -2.19 22.65
C PHE A 273 23.40 -1.90 21.45
N VAL A 274 22.19 -2.45 21.46
CA VAL A 274 21.19 -2.19 20.41
C VAL A 274 20.80 -0.71 20.40
N THR A 275 20.64 -0.10 21.57
CA THR A 275 20.35 1.32 21.73
C THR A 275 21.50 2.21 21.25
N LYS A 276 22.76 1.85 21.54
CA LYS A 276 23.97 2.56 21.07
C LYS A 276 24.10 2.48 19.54
N VAL A 277 23.86 1.31 18.93
CA VAL A 277 23.89 1.14 17.47
C VAL A 277 22.79 1.98 16.79
N ILE A 278 21.60 2.09 17.40
CA ILE A 278 20.51 2.94 16.89
C ILE A 278 20.88 4.43 16.98
N LYS A 279 21.47 4.87 18.10
CA LYS A 279 21.94 6.27 18.30
C LYS A 279 23.08 6.63 17.34
N PHE A 280 24.06 5.75 17.17
CA PHE A 280 25.17 5.95 16.24
C PHE A 280 24.70 6.08 14.81
N LYS A 281 23.67 5.31 14.42
CA LYS A 281 23.07 5.36 13.09
C LYS A 281 22.33 6.66 12.82
N LYS A 282 21.59 7.19 13.81
CA LYS A 282 20.91 8.49 13.72
C LYS A 282 21.94 9.62 13.54
N TYR A 283 23.04 9.55 14.27
CA TYR A 283 24.16 10.48 14.19
C TYR A 283 24.92 10.40 12.85
N ALA A 284 25.22 9.19 12.36
CA ALA A 284 25.91 9.00 11.09
C ALA A 284 25.08 9.44 9.88
N ILE A 285 23.77 9.20 9.89
CA ILE A 285 22.85 9.65 8.82
C ILE A 285 22.72 11.18 8.83
N THR A 286 22.59 11.80 10.01
CA THR A 286 22.50 13.26 10.12
C THR A 286 23.79 13.95 9.69
N ASN A 287 24.95 13.38 10.02
CA ASN A 287 26.24 13.95 9.59
C ASN A 287 26.53 13.70 8.11
N LEU A 288 26.10 12.58 7.54
CA LEU A 288 26.22 12.35 6.10
C LEU A 288 25.33 13.32 5.30
N TYR A 289 24.13 13.61 5.81
CA TYR A 289 23.22 14.60 5.22
C TYR A 289 23.83 16.01 5.23
N ASN A 290 24.46 16.40 6.36
CA ASN A 290 25.12 17.71 6.50
C ASN A 290 26.46 17.82 5.75
N TYR A 291 27.04 16.70 5.29
CA TYR A 291 28.27 16.70 4.49
C TYR A 291 28.01 16.70 2.98
N LEU A 292 26.78 16.35 2.57
CA LEU A 292 26.36 16.24 1.16
C LEU A 292 25.40 17.38 0.75
N SER A 293 24.98 18.23 1.70
CA SER A 293 24.24 19.48 1.51
C SER A 293 25.19 20.68 1.50
#